data_636c3ff61d64cb74a25558f089055764
#
_entry.id   636c3ff61d64cb74a25558f089055764
#
_cell.length_a   1.000
_cell.length_b   1.000
_cell.length_c   1.000
_cell.angle_alpha   90.00
_cell.angle_beta   90.00
_cell.angle_gamma   90.00
#
_symmetry.space_group_name_H-M   'P 1'
#
loop_
_entity.id
_entity.type
_entity.pdbx_description
1 polymer ?
#
loop_
_entity_poly.entity_id
_entity_poly.type
_entity_poly.pdbx_seq_one_letter_code
_entity_poly.pdbx_strand_id
1 'polypeptide(L)'
;RYPAAEAALARACADDPREAERFEVYACGVELANGFGELTNPAEQRRRFEAEMNEKERVYGERYPLDEDFLAALALMPEASGIALGFDRLVMLATGAPNIDDVIWAPVG
;
A
#
# COMPACT_ATOMS: atom_id res chain seq x y z
N ARG A 1 -8.89 -5.21 9.78
CA ARG A 1 -7.74 -4.56 10.43
C ARG A 1 -6.49 -5.41 10.27
N TYR A 2 -5.35 -4.77 10.19
CA TYR A 2 -4.05 -5.42 10.05
C TYR A 2 -3.14 -5.06 11.23
N PRO A 3 -2.18 -5.93 11.60
CA PRO A 3 -1.16 -5.55 12.57
C PRO A 3 -0.40 -4.29 12.13
N ALA A 4 -0.02 -3.45 13.09
CA ALA A 4 0.69 -2.19 12.78
C ALA A 4 1.99 -2.43 12.00
N ALA A 5 2.66 -3.57 12.19
CA ALA A 5 3.85 -3.93 11.43
C ALA A 5 3.59 -4.13 9.94
N GLU A 6 2.35 -4.37 9.54
CA GLU A 6 1.91 -4.57 8.15
C GLU A 6 1.04 -3.41 7.65
N ALA A 7 1.15 -2.25 8.29
CA ALA A 7 0.28 -1.10 8.01
C ALA A 7 0.51 -0.48 6.63
N ALA A 8 1.72 -0.58 6.08
CA ALA A 8 2.12 0.09 4.84
C ALA A 8 1.82 1.61 4.93
N LEU A 9 0.91 2.14 4.12
CA LEU A 9 0.51 3.54 4.12
C LEU A 9 -0.79 3.79 4.91
N ALA A 10 -1.27 2.80 5.66
CA ALA A 10 -2.49 2.91 6.45
C ALA A 10 -2.21 3.63 7.78
N ARG A 11 -3.19 4.39 8.25
CA ARG A 11 -3.11 4.99 9.59
C ARG A 11 -3.40 3.93 10.65
N ALA A 12 -2.86 4.16 11.87
CA ALA A 12 -3.19 3.32 13.01
C ALA A 12 -4.66 3.51 13.41
N CYS A 13 -5.28 2.45 13.93
CA CYS A 13 -6.62 2.53 14.48
C CYS A 13 -6.63 3.42 15.73
N ALA A 14 -7.64 4.30 15.85
CA ALA A 14 -7.75 5.22 16.98
C ALA A 14 -7.97 4.49 18.32
N ASP A 15 -8.65 3.35 18.28
CA ASP A 15 -8.95 2.53 19.46
C ASP A 15 -7.83 1.55 19.84
N ASP A 16 -6.94 1.21 18.91
CA ASP A 16 -5.81 0.32 19.16
C ASP A 16 -4.65 0.62 18.20
N PRO A 17 -3.59 1.33 18.67
CA PRO A 17 -2.46 1.66 17.81
C PRO A 17 -1.60 0.48 17.36
N ARG A 18 -1.85 -0.73 17.89
CA ARG A 18 -1.19 -1.96 17.42
C ARG A 18 -1.79 -2.47 16.11
N GLU A 19 -2.93 -1.94 15.70
CA GLU A 19 -3.63 -2.29 14.47
C GLU A 19 -3.69 -1.10 13.52
N ALA A 20 -3.73 -1.39 12.23
CA ALA A 20 -3.87 -0.37 11.17
C ALA A 20 -5.23 -0.49 10.49
N GLU A 21 -5.73 0.64 9.98
CA GLU A 21 -6.96 0.71 9.19
C GLU A 21 -6.68 0.26 7.76
N ARG A 22 -6.54 -1.04 7.57
CA ARG A 22 -6.24 -1.66 6.28
C ARG A 22 -7.09 -2.90 6.05
N PHE A 23 -7.47 -3.14 4.80
CA PHE A 23 -8.16 -4.36 4.39
C PHE A 23 -7.77 -4.76 2.97
N GLU A 24 -7.95 -6.03 2.66
CA GLU A 24 -7.77 -6.56 1.31
C GLU A 24 -9.01 -7.36 0.91
N VAL A 25 -9.34 -7.35 -0.37
CA VAL A 25 -10.47 -8.11 -0.92
C VAL A 25 -9.92 -9.24 -1.78
N TYR A 26 -10.33 -10.46 -1.47
CA TYR A 26 -9.94 -11.66 -2.20
C TYR A 26 -11.16 -12.29 -2.87
N ALA A 27 -10.97 -12.83 -4.06
CA ALA A 27 -11.97 -13.64 -4.75
C ALA A 27 -11.26 -14.77 -5.48
N CYS A 28 -11.76 -16.00 -5.34
CA CYS A 28 -11.19 -17.20 -5.97
C CYS A 28 -9.66 -17.35 -5.67
N GLY A 29 -9.25 -17.01 -4.46
CA GLY A 29 -7.85 -17.07 -4.04
C GLY A 29 -6.96 -15.96 -4.58
N VAL A 30 -7.52 -14.97 -5.27
CA VAL A 30 -6.77 -13.86 -5.87
C VAL A 30 -7.08 -12.57 -5.12
N GLU A 31 -6.06 -11.83 -4.71
CA GLU A 31 -6.21 -10.49 -4.17
C GLU A 31 -6.66 -9.53 -5.27
N LEU A 32 -7.84 -8.94 -5.12
CA LEU A 32 -8.40 -7.99 -6.09
C LEU A 32 -8.17 -6.55 -5.71
N ALA A 33 -8.23 -6.23 -4.43
CA ALA A 33 -8.18 -4.86 -3.97
C ALA A 33 -7.51 -4.75 -2.61
N ASN A 34 -6.90 -3.61 -2.38
CA ASN A 34 -6.25 -3.25 -1.14
C ASN A 34 -6.69 -1.82 -0.78
N GLY A 35 -7.28 -1.67 0.40
CA GLY A 35 -7.80 -0.40 0.85
C GLY A 35 -7.36 -0.09 2.27
N PHE A 36 -7.30 1.19 2.59
CA PHE A 36 -6.88 1.61 3.91
C PHE A 36 -7.36 3.04 4.23
N GLY A 37 -7.48 3.33 5.53
CA GLY A 37 -7.51 4.69 6.01
C GLY A 37 -6.14 5.30 5.80
N GLU A 38 -6.08 6.41 5.06
CA GLU A 38 -4.81 7.00 4.65
C GLU A 38 -4.04 7.57 5.84
N LEU A 39 -2.75 7.30 5.87
CA LEU A 39 -1.85 7.92 6.84
C LEU A 39 -1.58 9.36 6.42
N THR A 40 -2.09 10.31 7.18
CA THR A 40 -1.92 11.75 6.90
C THR A 40 -1.02 12.47 7.91
N ASN A 41 -0.42 11.74 8.86
CA ASN A 41 0.52 12.31 9.81
C ASN A 41 1.94 12.31 9.20
N PRO A 42 2.50 13.48 8.85
CA PRO A 42 3.80 13.55 8.19
C PRO A 42 4.95 13.04 9.06
N ALA A 43 4.87 13.21 10.39
CA ALA A 43 5.91 12.70 11.29
C ALA A 43 5.93 11.17 11.31
N GLU A 44 4.77 10.52 11.36
CA GLU A 44 4.66 9.06 11.29
C GLU A 44 5.09 8.53 9.93
N GLN A 45 4.70 9.22 8.85
CA GLN A 45 5.10 8.84 7.50
C GLN A 45 6.62 8.93 7.34
N ARG A 46 7.23 9.98 7.88
CA ARG A 46 8.69 10.14 7.87
C ARG A 46 9.37 8.97 8.61
N ARG A 47 8.87 8.61 9.79
CA ARG A 47 9.42 7.48 10.55
C ARG A 47 9.36 6.18 9.76
N ARG A 48 8.24 5.92 9.08
CA ARG A 48 8.07 4.71 8.27
C ARG A 48 9.02 4.70 7.08
N PHE A 49 9.17 5.82 6.38
CA PHE A 49 10.10 5.93 5.25
C PHE A 49 11.55 5.75 5.70
N GLU A 50 11.93 6.34 6.82
CA GLU A 50 13.28 6.19 7.36
C GLU A 50 13.55 4.74 7.76
N ALA A 51 12.59 4.06 8.39
CA ALA A 51 12.71 2.65 8.74
C ALA A 51 12.86 1.77 7.49
N GLU A 52 12.07 2.03 6.44
CA GLU A 52 12.18 1.31 5.17
C GLU A 52 13.52 1.55 4.49
N MET A 53 14.01 2.79 4.49
CA MET A 53 15.30 3.12 3.90
C MET A 53 16.46 2.49 4.67
N ASN A 54 16.38 2.44 5.99
CA ASN A 54 17.39 1.76 6.82
C ASN A 54 17.42 0.27 6.51
N GLU A 55 16.27 -0.37 6.38
CA GLU A 55 16.16 -1.79 6.04
C GLU A 55 16.67 -2.06 4.62
N LYS A 56 16.34 -1.20 3.67
CA LYS A 56 16.81 -1.30 2.29
C LYS A 56 18.33 -1.16 2.20
N GLU A 57 18.90 -0.20 2.93
CA GLU A 57 20.34 -0.01 3.01
C GLU A 57 21.02 -1.24 3.63
N ARG A 58 20.43 -1.82 4.68
CA ARG A 58 20.94 -3.02 5.34
C ARG A 58 20.94 -4.23 4.39
N VAL A 59 19.89 -4.40 3.60
CA VAL A 59 19.71 -5.60 2.75
C VAL A 59 20.37 -5.42 1.39
N TYR A 60 20.22 -4.25 0.75
CA TYR A 60 20.64 -4.01 -0.63
C TYR A 60 21.78 -3.01 -0.79
N GLY A 61 22.17 -2.33 0.28
CA GLY A 61 23.21 -1.29 0.22
C GLY A 61 22.76 -0.02 -0.48
N GLU A 62 21.46 0.16 -0.70
CA GLU A 62 20.89 1.32 -1.38
C GLU A 62 20.04 2.15 -0.44
N ARG A 63 20.09 3.47 -0.62
CA ARG A 63 19.28 4.42 0.13
C ARG A 63 18.78 5.52 -0.80
N TYR A 64 17.48 5.81 -0.74
CA TYR A 64 16.87 6.91 -1.49
C TYR A 64 16.55 8.09 -0.57
N PRO A 65 16.64 9.33 -1.07
CA PRO A 65 16.23 10.50 -0.29
C PRO A 65 14.72 10.47 -0.05
N LEU A 66 14.29 11.06 1.07
CA LEU A 66 12.87 11.26 1.35
C LEU A 66 12.31 12.36 0.45
N ASP A 67 11.06 12.19 0.03
CA ASP A 67 10.34 13.22 -0.73
C ASP A 67 9.74 14.24 0.24
N GLU A 68 10.43 15.34 0.44
CA GLU A 68 10.00 16.40 1.36
C GLU A 68 8.73 17.11 0.86
N ASP A 69 8.56 17.26 -0.45
CA ASP A 69 7.36 17.85 -1.04
C ASP A 69 6.12 16.99 -0.77
N PHE A 70 6.25 15.68 -0.87
CA PHE A 70 5.20 14.74 -0.51
C PHE A 70 4.82 14.86 0.96
N LEU A 71 5.81 14.89 1.85
CA LEU A 71 5.57 15.02 3.29
C LEU A 71 4.90 16.36 3.65
N ALA A 72 5.29 17.44 3.00
CA ALA A 72 4.66 18.74 3.18
C ALA A 72 3.21 18.74 2.69
N ALA A 73 2.93 18.13 1.54
CA ALA A 73 1.57 17.99 1.00
C ALA A 73 0.70 17.12 1.90
N LEU A 74 1.26 16.07 2.48
CA LEU A 74 0.57 15.15 3.39
C LEU A 74 0.02 15.89 4.62
N ALA A 75 0.75 16.88 5.12
CA ALA A 75 0.31 17.69 6.27
C ALA A 75 -0.97 18.49 5.98
N LEU A 76 -1.26 18.78 4.70
CA LEU A 76 -2.44 19.52 4.25
C LEU A 76 -3.60 18.60 3.86
N MET A 77 -3.37 17.30 3.76
CA MET A 77 -4.39 16.35 3.34
C MET A 77 -5.42 16.12 4.45
N PRO A 78 -6.72 16.23 4.15
CA PRO A 78 -7.75 15.90 5.14
C PRO A 78 -7.78 14.39 5.40
N GLU A 79 -8.42 14.00 6.50
CA GLU A 79 -8.64 12.58 6.80
C GLU A 79 -9.39 11.92 5.64
N ALA A 80 -8.86 10.81 5.14
CA ALA A 80 -9.36 10.16 3.93
C ALA A 80 -9.14 8.66 4.00
N SER A 81 -9.84 7.93 3.13
CA SER A 81 -9.61 6.52 2.88
C SER A 81 -9.56 6.29 1.38
N GLY A 82 -8.92 5.23 0.99
CA GLY A 82 -8.77 4.87 -0.41
C GLY A 82 -8.75 3.37 -0.62
N ILE A 83 -8.98 2.97 -1.86
CA ILE A 83 -8.91 1.58 -2.28
C ILE A 83 -8.29 1.52 -3.67
N ALA A 84 -7.36 0.59 -3.87
CA ALA A 84 -6.78 0.29 -5.17
C ALA A 84 -7.28 -1.07 -5.64
N LEU A 85 -7.88 -1.11 -6.82
CA LEU A 85 -8.37 -2.33 -7.45
C LEU A 85 -7.42 -2.76 -8.57
N GLY A 86 -6.99 -4.01 -8.56
CA GLY A 86 -6.22 -4.60 -9.66
C GLY A 86 -7.13 -4.93 -10.84
N PHE A 87 -7.25 -4.01 -11.79
CA PHE A 87 -8.16 -4.17 -12.93
C PHE A 87 -7.83 -5.41 -13.76
N ASP A 88 -6.56 -5.68 -14.04
CA ASP A 88 -6.16 -6.86 -14.81
C ASP A 88 -6.51 -8.17 -14.09
N ARG A 89 -6.39 -8.20 -12.77
CA ARG A 89 -6.82 -9.36 -11.97
C ARG A 89 -8.32 -9.57 -12.04
N LEU A 90 -9.10 -8.49 -12.01
CA LEU A 90 -10.55 -8.57 -12.16
C LEU A 90 -10.93 -9.12 -13.53
N VAL A 91 -10.30 -8.65 -14.61
CA VAL A 91 -10.53 -9.14 -15.97
C VAL A 91 -10.16 -10.61 -16.07
N MET A 92 -9.04 -11.02 -15.47
CA MET A 92 -8.62 -12.42 -15.43
C MET A 92 -9.69 -13.32 -14.79
N LEU A 93 -10.26 -12.90 -13.67
CA LEU A 93 -11.31 -13.65 -13.00
C LEU A 93 -12.62 -13.66 -13.80
N ALA A 94 -13.00 -12.53 -14.40
CA ALA A 94 -14.23 -12.40 -15.18
C ALA A 94 -14.19 -13.25 -16.46
N THR A 95 -13.03 -13.44 -17.06
CA THR A 95 -12.84 -14.22 -18.29
C THR A 95 -12.46 -15.67 -18.03
N GLY A 96 -12.11 -16.03 -16.78
CA GLY A 96 -11.62 -17.36 -16.46
C GLY A 96 -10.20 -17.64 -16.92
N ALA A 97 -9.45 -16.61 -17.30
CA ALA A 97 -8.07 -16.75 -17.75
C ALA A 97 -7.18 -17.24 -16.59
N PRO A 98 -6.34 -18.27 -16.79
CA PRO A 98 -5.50 -18.83 -15.73
C PRO A 98 -4.25 -18.00 -15.44
N ASN A 99 -3.86 -17.10 -16.34
CA ASN A 99 -2.65 -16.30 -16.24
C ASN A 99 -2.96 -14.84 -16.55
N ILE A 100 -2.40 -13.93 -15.77
CA ILE A 100 -2.61 -12.49 -15.94
C ILE A 100 -2.09 -11.98 -17.30
N ASP A 101 -1.03 -12.60 -17.84
CA ASP A 101 -0.48 -12.26 -19.15
C ASP A 101 -1.50 -12.45 -20.29
N ASP A 102 -2.52 -13.29 -20.08
CA ASP A 102 -3.58 -13.53 -21.08
C ASP A 102 -4.52 -12.35 -21.25
N VAL A 103 -4.55 -11.41 -20.31
CA VAL A 103 -5.51 -10.30 -20.29
C VAL A 103 -4.86 -8.91 -20.35
N ILE A 104 -3.56 -8.79 -20.14
CA ILE A 104 -2.87 -7.51 -20.26
C ILE A 104 -2.53 -7.21 -21.72
N TRP A 105 -2.69 -5.91 -22.08
CA TRP A 105 -2.48 -5.45 -23.44
C TRP A 105 -1.05 -5.66 -23.92
N ALA A 106 -0.07 -5.34 -23.08
CA ALA A 106 1.35 -5.45 -23.39
C ALA A 106 2.08 -6.13 -22.22
N PRO A 107 2.16 -7.48 -22.21
CA PRO A 107 2.86 -8.20 -21.14
C PRO A 107 4.32 -7.76 -21.05
N VAL A 108 4.78 -7.53 -19.82
CA VAL A 108 6.18 -7.22 -19.55
C VAL A 108 6.92 -8.55 -19.40
N GLY A 109 7.80 -8.80 -20.32
CA GLY A 109 8.56 -10.04 -20.39
C GLY A 109 9.56 -10.25 -19.29
#